data_e1fb496c4bafec83ceea41d44768ffc2
#
_entry.id   e1fb496c4bafec83ceea41d44768ffc2
#
_cell.length_a   1.000
_cell.length_b   1.000
_cell.length_c   1.000
_cell.angle_alpha   90.00
_cell.angle_beta   90.00
_cell.angle_gamma   90.00
#
_symmetry.space_group_name_H-M   'P 1'
#
loop_
_entity.id
_entity.type
_entity.pdbx_description
1 polymer ?
#
loop_
_entity_poly.entity_id
_entity_poly.type
_entity_poly.pdbx_seq_one_letter_code
_entity_poly.pdbx_strand_id
1 'polypeptide(L)'
;ALATPLAGRPKVVLSVSNPGNSQRAEVVSFDIHKIWQALDVPKGTPLIVRNAFRQQVASQAGADGSLLIETSVLPQGTAAYTVEAGKPMAYEPFVGGKSYPWRVDDFAWENDKCAYRAYGPALQKTGEQAYGIDIWLKSTPHLDVEKRYESERRGLAEAAALRKQRRAQEADSVLLATTYHRDQGTGLDCYKVGPSLGCGTPAVLLGDSLVLPWCFERYEVKENGPLRFSVEFTYPAKHIGKETLREHRLISLSKGDYFNRMTVWYEGMKKKSQIDVCGGLVVHTKRTADLTLADDFIAYTDPTDNATRHNFEIYVAVVFPDGINETRLIRDPHHERQGIVGNAVGVKRGLTADAAFTYWFGASWHKSGTADQAAWLSQIKRFVSNQ
;
A
#
# COMPACT_ATOMS: atom_id res chain seq x y z
N ALA A 1 27.87 -46.30 29.23
CA ALA A 1 27.94 -44.93 28.79
C ALA A 1 26.56 -44.27 29.05
N LEU A 2 26.47 -43.40 30.06
CA LEU A 2 25.29 -42.60 30.34
C LEU A 2 25.18 -41.55 29.24
N ALA A 3 24.11 -41.61 28.43
CA ALA A 3 23.75 -40.57 27.47
C ALA A 3 23.34 -39.32 28.26
N THR A 4 24.11 -38.25 28.18
CA THR A 4 23.74 -36.93 28.68
C THR A 4 22.48 -36.53 27.94
N PRO A 5 21.38 -36.13 28.61
CA PRO A 5 20.21 -35.60 27.93
C PRO A 5 20.64 -34.33 27.20
N LEU A 6 20.44 -34.30 25.88
CA LEU A 6 20.54 -33.09 25.07
C LEU A 6 19.57 -32.06 25.66
N ALA A 7 20.10 -31.08 26.37
CA ALA A 7 19.31 -29.93 26.80
C ALA A 7 18.62 -29.37 25.56
N GLY A 8 17.29 -29.31 25.59
CA GLY A 8 16.52 -28.80 24.48
C GLY A 8 16.98 -27.37 24.14
N ARG A 9 17.05 -27.03 22.84
CA ARG A 9 17.42 -25.69 22.42
C ARG A 9 16.52 -24.64 23.11
N PRO A 10 17.05 -23.50 23.55
CA PRO A 10 16.25 -22.44 24.13
C PRO A 10 15.07 -22.06 23.23
N LYS A 11 13.90 -21.83 23.82
CA LYS A 11 12.69 -21.46 23.13
C LYS A 11 12.01 -20.31 23.85
N VAL A 12 11.36 -19.42 23.09
CA VAL A 12 10.52 -18.33 23.57
C VAL A 12 9.09 -18.64 23.16
N VAL A 13 8.15 -18.46 24.07
CA VAL A 13 6.71 -18.57 23.78
C VAL A 13 6.11 -17.19 23.69
N LEU A 14 5.44 -16.91 22.58
CA LEU A 14 4.71 -15.69 22.33
C LEU A 14 3.20 -16.00 22.37
N SER A 15 2.42 -15.12 23.00
CA SER A 15 0.97 -15.26 23.09
C SER A 15 0.28 -14.15 22.31
N VAL A 16 -0.74 -14.52 21.53
CA VAL A 16 -1.58 -13.59 20.77
C VAL A 16 -3.03 -13.85 21.17
N SER A 17 -3.71 -12.81 21.67
CA SER A 17 -5.10 -12.89 22.13
C SER A 17 -6.03 -12.16 21.17
N ASN A 18 -7.19 -12.74 20.93
CA ASN A 18 -8.26 -12.14 20.14
C ASN A 18 -9.49 -11.92 21.03
N PRO A 19 -9.74 -10.70 21.51
CA PRO A 19 -10.93 -10.40 22.33
C PRO A 19 -12.19 -10.22 21.48
N GLY A 20 -12.11 -10.28 20.17
CA GLY A 20 -13.22 -10.11 19.24
C GLY A 20 -14.12 -11.33 19.10
N ASN A 21 -15.28 -11.15 18.47
CA ASN A 21 -16.28 -12.20 18.27
C ASN A 21 -16.13 -12.95 16.93
N SER A 22 -15.10 -12.65 16.15
CA SER A 22 -14.76 -13.34 14.91
C SER A 22 -13.31 -13.81 14.93
N GLN A 23 -13.00 -14.87 14.18
CA GLN A 23 -11.62 -15.31 13.99
C GLN A 23 -10.79 -14.19 13.35
N ARG A 24 -9.56 -14.00 13.84
CA ARG A 24 -8.60 -13.05 13.29
C ARG A 24 -7.39 -13.78 12.72
N ALA A 25 -7.14 -13.55 11.42
CA ALA A 25 -5.93 -13.95 10.74
C ALA A 25 -5.19 -12.68 10.31
N GLU A 26 -4.05 -12.42 10.93
CA GLU A 26 -3.30 -11.18 10.72
C GLU A 26 -1.80 -11.36 10.95
N VAL A 27 -1.02 -10.42 10.45
CA VAL A 27 0.41 -10.33 10.75
C VAL A 27 0.58 -9.52 12.03
N VAL A 28 1.22 -10.14 13.04
CA VAL A 28 1.49 -9.51 14.33
C VAL A 28 3.00 -9.30 14.48
N SER A 29 3.41 -8.23 15.12
CA SER A 29 4.81 -7.87 15.33
C SER A 29 5.24 -8.01 16.79
N PHE A 30 6.47 -8.47 16.99
CA PHE A 30 7.14 -8.58 18.30
C PHE A 30 8.52 -7.94 18.20
N ASP A 31 9.05 -7.46 19.31
CA ASP A 31 10.43 -6.98 19.40
C ASP A 31 11.42 -8.12 19.20
N ILE A 32 12.10 -8.18 18.06
CA ILE A 32 13.02 -9.24 17.71
C ILE A 32 14.29 -9.22 18.59
N HIS A 33 14.71 -8.06 19.10
CA HIS A 33 15.90 -7.95 19.94
C HIS A 33 15.68 -8.62 21.29
N LYS A 34 14.48 -8.50 21.88
CA LYS A 34 14.11 -9.20 23.11
C LYS A 34 14.08 -10.72 22.91
N ILE A 35 13.65 -11.17 21.72
CA ILE A 35 13.60 -12.59 21.39
C ILE A 35 15.02 -13.16 21.27
N TRP A 36 15.93 -12.50 20.53
CA TRP A 36 17.33 -12.92 20.45
C TRP A 36 18.01 -12.98 21.82
N GLN A 37 17.75 -11.97 22.65
CA GLN A 37 18.25 -11.95 24.03
C GLN A 37 17.72 -13.11 24.87
N ALA A 38 16.43 -13.39 24.81
CA ALA A 38 15.80 -14.48 25.56
C ALA A 38 16.24 -15.87 25.09
N LEU A 39 16.60 -16.01 23.81
CA LEU A 39 17.17 -17.23 23.24
C LEU A 39 18.69 -17.36 23.47
N ASP A 40 19.34 -16.34 24.01
CA ASP A 40 20.81 -16.26 24.18
C ASP A 40 21.55 -16.51 22.84
N VAL A 41 21.12 -15.82 21.80
CA VAL A 41 21.71 -15.91 20.46
C VAL A 41 22.11 -14.54 19.91
N PRO A 42 23.12 -14.46 19.01
CA PRO A 42 23.53 -13.21 18.38
C PRO A 42 22.39 -12.53 17.60
N LYS A 43 22.45 -11.21 17.53
CA LYS A 43 21.57 -10.42 16.62
C LYS A 43 21.75 -10.90 15.19
N GLY A 44 20.63 -11.01 14.47
CA GLY A 44 20.60 -11.51 13.08
C GLY A 44 20.52 -13.02 12.96
N THR A 45 20.53 -13.78 14.08
CA THR A 45 20.28 -15.22 14.03
C THR A 45 18.91 -15.49 13.42
N PRO A 46 18.80 -16.35 12.38
CA PRO A 46 17.53 -16.76 11.81
C PRO A 46 16.63 -17.44 12.84
N LEU A 47 15.34 -17.21 12.77
CA LEU A 47 14.35 -17.69 13.71
C LEU A 47 13.30 -18.56 13.02
N ILE A 48 12.91 -19.64 13.67
CA ILE A 48 11.79 -20.50 13.29
C ILE A 48 10.63 -20.22 14.24
N VAL A 49 9.45 -20.00 13.70
CA VAL A 49 8.22 -19.82 14.46
C VAL A 49 7.29 -21.01 14.22
N ARG A 50 6.75 -21.58 15.30
CA ARG A 50 5.80 -22.70 15.23
C ARG A 50 4.53 -22.39 15.98
N ASN A 51 3.40 -22.85 15.45
CA ASN A 51 2.11 -22.82 16.14
C ASN A 51 2.01 -23.91 17.23
N ALA A 52 0.89 -24.00 17.92
CA ALA A 52 0.62 -25.01 18.95
C ALA A 52 0.66 -26.46 18.42
N PHE A 53 0.47 -26.68 17.13
CA PHE A 53 0.59 -27.97 16.45
C PHE A 53 2.01 -28.30 15.99
N ARG A 54 3.01 -27.49 16.39
CA ARG A 54 4.43 -27.59 15.98
C ARG A 54 4.70 -27.37 14.50
N GLN A 55 3.72 -26.89 13.75
CA GLN A 55 3.88 -26.51 12.35
C GLN A 55 4.60 -25.17 12.26
N GLN A 56 5.55 -25.05 11.34
CA GLN A 56 6.13 -23.74 11.05
C GLN A 56 5.07 -22.82 10.44
N VAL A 57 5.03 -21.59 10.95
CA VAL A 57 4.22 -20.50 10.39
C VAL A 57 5.13 -19.48 9.74
N ALA A 58 4.61 -18.76 8.76
CA ALA A 58 5.36 -17.73 8.08
C ALA A 58 5.80 -16.64 9.07
N SER A 59 7.05 -16.23 8.96
CA SER A 59 7.65 -15.18 9.78
C SER A 59 8.66 -14.37 8.96
N GLN A 60 8.93 -13.17 9.43
CA GLN A 60 9.84 -12.22 8.76
C GLN A 60 10.51 -11.33 9.80
N ALA A 61 11.84 -11.15 9.69
CA ALA A 61 12.54 -10.12 10.42
C ALA A 61 12.29 -8.77 9.71
N GLY A 62 11.68 -7.82 10.42
CA GLY A 62 11.37 -6.49 9.91
C GLY A 62 12.55 -5.55 9.98
N ALA A 63 12.63 -4.59 9.06
CA ALA A 63 13.66 -3.56 9.03
C ALA A 63 13.57 -2.59 10.24
N ASP A 64 12.44 -2.56 10.91
CA ASP A 64 12.17 -1.77 12.11
C ASP A 64 12.53 -2.49 13.44
N GLY A 65 13.19 -3.63 13.37
CA GLY A 65 13.54 -4.42 14.55
C GLY A 65 12.40 -5.29 15.07
N SER A 66 11.40 -5.58 14.26
CA SER A 66 10.30 -6.49 14.59
C SER A 66 10.55 -7.91 14.10
N LEU A 67 9.96 -8.88 14.77
CA LEU A 67 9.66 -10.21 14.24
C LEU A 67 8.19 -10.23 13.85
N LEU A 68 7.90 -10.32 12.57
CA LEU A 68 6.55 -10.47 12.03
C LEU A 68 6.16 -11.94 12.01
N ILE A 69 4.94 -12.25 12.42
CA ILE A 69 4.41 -13.61 12.45
C ILE A 69 3.01 -13.61 11.86
N GLU A 70 2.74 -14.53 10.94
CA GLU A 70 1.39 -14.79 10.49
C GLU A 70 0.63 -15.57 11.57
N THR A 71 -0.42 -14.99 12.10
CA THR A 71 -1.21 -15.55 13.18
C THR A 71 -2.64 -15.87 12.75
N SER A 72 -3.26 -16.83 13.44
CA SER A 72 -4.69 -17.12 13.34
C SER A 72 -5.21 -17.46 14.72
N VAL A 73 -6.15 -16.66 15.21
CA VAL A 73 -6.66 -16.75 16.58
C VAL A 73 -8.20 -16.79 16.55
N LEU A 74 -8.77 -17.80 17.18
CA LEU A 74 -10.23 -17.97 17.28
C LEU A 74 -10.87 -16.85 18.10
N PRO A 75 -12.19 -16.62 17.93
CA PRO A 75 -12.91 -15.64 18.74
C PRO A 75 -12.73 -15.88 20.24
N GLN A 76 -12.54 -14.80 21.01
CA GLN A 76 -12.33 -14.85 22.47
C GLN A 76 -11.20 -15.80 22.91
N GLY A 77 -10.26 -16.09 21.99
CA GLY A 77 -9.20 -17.09 22.20
C GLY A 77 -7.81 -16.48 22.32
N THR A 78 -6.87 -17.35 22.65
CA THR A 78 -5.43 -17.06 22.68
C THR A 78 -4.69 -18.16 21.94
N ALA A 79 -3.76 -17.79 21.07
CA ALA A 79 -2.86 -18.71 20.38
C ALA A 79 -1.43 -18.52 20.88
N ALA A 80 -0.71 -19.62 21.08
CA ALA A 80 0.70 -19.63 21.45
C ALA A 80 1.58 -19.98 20.26
N TYR A 81 2.68 -19.25 20.12
CA TYR A 81 3.70 -19.48 19.11
C TYR A 81 5.05 -19.67 19.77
N THR A 82 5.78 -20.71 19.38
CA THR A 82 7.11 -21.00 19.89
C THR A 82 8.15 -20.51 18.89
N VAL A 83 9.13 -19.75 19.37
CA VAL A 83 10.25 -19.24 18.58
C VAL A 83 11.53 -19.92 19.02
N GLU A 84 12.31 -20.39 18.07
CA GLU A 84 13.61 -21.03 18.28
C GLU A 84 14.61 -20.55 17.21
N ALA A 85 15.91 -20.62 17.52
CA ALA A 85 16.95 -20.34 16.54
C ALA A 85 17.00 -21.42 15.47
N GLY A 86 17.05 -21.01 14.20
CA GLY A 86 17.15 -21.92 13.06
C GLY A 86 16.73 -21.25 11.76
N LYS A 87 17.08 -21.86 10.64
CA LYS A 87 16.69 -21.37 9.32
C LYS A 87 15.22 -21.76 9.03
N PRO A 88 14.31 -20.78 8.84
CA PRO A 88 12.93 -21.09 8.51
C PRO A 88 12.80 -21.69 7.11
N MET A 89 11.68 -22.37 6.85
CA MET A 89 11.30 -22.78 5.50
C MET A 89 11.08 -21.53 4.63
N ALA A 90 11.22 -21.71 3.32
CA ALA A 90 10.75 -20.71 2.37
C ALA A 90 9.22 -20.74 2.32
N TYR A 91 8.63 -19.54 2.32
CA TYR A 91 7.18 -19.36 2.19
C TYR A 91 6.86 -18.65 0.88
N GLU A 92 5.73 -18.99 0.27
CA GLU A 92 5.21 -18.22 -0.86
C GLU A 92 4.95 -16.77 -0.41
N PRO A 93 5.53 -15.77 -1.09
CA PRO A 93 5.25 -14.39 -0.74
C PRO A 93 3.86 -13.98 -1.23
N PHE A 94 3.06 -13.36 -0.34
CA PHE A 94 1.79 -12.72 -0.67
C PHE A 94 1.88 -11.20 -0.65
N VAL A 95 3.06 -10.67 -0.41
CA VAL A 95 3.39 -9.25 -0.52
C VAL A 95 4.69 -9.08 -1.28
N GLY A 96 4.82 -8.00 -2.02
CA GLY A 96 6.06 -7.69 -2.73
C GLY A 96 5.91 -6.46 -3.60
N GLY A 97 7.05 -5.97 -4.08
CA GLY A 97 7.08 -4.84 -5.01
C GLY A 97 8.41 -4.68 -5.68
N LYS A 98 8.41 -4.04 -6.84
CA LYS A 98 9.60 -3.70 -7.59
C LYS A 98 9.38 -2.59 -8.60
N SER A 99 10.46 -2.11 -9.19
CA SER A 99 10.40 -1.15 -10.30
C SER A 99 10.22 -1.83 -11.64
N TYR A 100 9.61 -1.09 -12.58
CA TYR A 100 9.39 -1.48 -13.96
C TYR A 100 9.94 -0.41 -14.90
N PRO A 101 11.28 -0.37 -15.15
CA PRO A 101 11.92 0.66 -15.95
C PRO A 101 11.38 0.75 -17.37
N TRP A 102 10.98 -0.36 -17.98
CA TRP A 102 10.41 -0.40 -19.33
C TRP A 102 9.03 0.28 -19.41
N ARG A 103 8.32 0.45 -18.29
CA ARG A 103 7.05 1.18 -18.20
C ARG A 103 7.26 2.52 -17.48
N VAL A 104 8.03 3.41 -18.13
CA VAL A 104 8.35 4.78 -17.69
C VAL A 104 8.75 4.92 -16.22
N ASP A 105 9.54 3.95 -15.74
CA ASP A 105 10.03 3.84 -14.35
C ASP A 105 8.93 3.67 -13.30
N ASP A 106 7.80 3.07 -13.62
CA ASP A 106 6.79 2.72 -12.62
C ASP A 106 7.41 1.90 -11.49
N PHE A 107 6.92 2.12 -10.27
CA PHE A 107 7.15 1.25 -9.13
C PHE A 107 5.82 0.73 -8.62
N ALA A 108 5.65 -0.58 -8.59
CA ALA A 108 4.41 -1.21 -8.14
C ALA A 108 4.66 -2.16 -6.97
N TRP A 109 3.71 -2.22 -6.04
CA TRP A 109 3.71 -3.15 -4.91
C TRP A 109 2.30 -3.68 -4.68
N GLU A 110 2.21 -4.83 -4.05
CA GLU A 110 0.94 -5.52 -3.83
C GLU A 110 0.96 -6.39 -2.59
N ASN A 111 -0.23 -6.71 -2.10
CA ASN A 111 -0.47 -7.83 -1.20
C ASN A 111 -1.63 -8.69 -1.72
N ASP A 112 -2.17 -9.56 -0.87
CA ASP A 112 -3.29 -10.43 -1.19
C ASP A 112 -4.65 -9.70 -1.34
N LYS A 113 -4.71 -8.39 -1.13
CA LYS A 113 -5.95 -7.58 -1.23
C LYS A 113 -5.96 -6.64 -2.42
N CYS A 114 -4.89 -5.88 -2.62
CA CYS A 114 -4.82 -4.84 -3.63
C CYS A 114 -3.38 -4.61 -4.09
N ALA A 115 -3.23 -3.98 -5.25
CA ALA A 115 -1.95 -3.50 -5.73
C ALA A 115 -1.97 -1.99 -5.91
N TYR A 116 -0.78 -1.40 -5.88
CA TYR A 116 -0.57 0.04 -5.92
C TYR A 116 0.61 0.36 -6.85
N ARG A 117 0.60 1.57 -7.42
CA ARG A 117 1.65 2.05 -8.30
C ARG A 117 2.03 3.48 -7.96
N ALA A 118 3.33 3.75 -7.88
CA ALA A 118 3.90 5.07 -7.88
C ALA A 118 4.56 5.36 -9.23
N TYR A 119 4.39 6.58 -9.73
CA TYR A 119 4.94 7.01 -11.00
C TYR A 119 6.36 7.51 -10.86
N GLY A 120 7.24 7.03 -11.75
CA GLY A 120 8.65 7.30 -11.73
C GLY A 120 9.09 8.51 -12.58
N PRO A 121 10.40 8.81 -12.59
CA PRO A 121 10.93 10.03 -13.21
C PRO A 121 10.76 10.05 -14.74
N ALA A 122 10.73 8.90 -15.40
CA ALA A 122 10.57 8.85 -16.84
C ALA A 122 9.18 9.31 -17.30
N LEU A 123 8.13 9.11 -16.51
CA LEU A 123 6.78 9.57 -16.85
C LEU A 123 6.72 11.10 -17.02
N GLN A 124 7.43 11.84 -16.19
CA GLN A 124 7.48 13.31 -16.26
C GLN A 124 8.00 13.81 -17.61
N LYS A 125 8.92 13.07 -18.23
CA LYS A 125 9.49 13.43 -19.52
C LYS A 125 8.52 13.25 -20.69
N THR A 126 7.44 12.47 -20.50
CA THR A 126 6.41 12.30 -21.53
C THR A 126 5.41 13.45 -21.58
N GLY A 127 5.38 14.31 -20.56
CA GLY A 127 4.36 15.37 -20.39
C GLY A 127 3.05 14.87 -19.80
N GLU A 128 2.93 13.59 -19.46
CA GLU A 128 1.76 13.05 -18.78
C GLU A 128 1.66 13.58 -17.36
N GLN A 129 0.47 14.01 -16.98
CA GLN A 129 0.17 14.53 -15.64
C GLN A 129 -0.47 13.42 -14.80
N ALA A 130 0.36 12.64 -14.11
CA ALA A 130 -0.07 11.64 -13.14
C ALA A 130 0.89 11.67 -11.96
N TYR A 131 0.41 12.05 -10.77
CA TYR A 131 1.25 12.37 -9.62
C TYR A 131 0.96 11.52 -8.40
N GLY A 132 -0.30 11.14 -8.21
CA GLY A 132 -0.76 10.40 -7.05
C GLY A 132 -0.51 8.90 -7.15
N ILE A 133 -0.73 8.21 -6.03
CA ILE A 133 -0.67 6.75 -5.98
C ILE A 133 -1.87 6.18 -6.74
N ASP A 134 -1.58 5.25 -7.62
CA ASP A 134 -2.54 4.49 -8.40
C ASP A 134 -2.93 3.18 -7.72
N ILE A 135 -4.07 2.62 -8.12
CA ILE A 135 -4.61 1.36 -7.61
C ILE A 135 -4.76 0.37 -8.75
N TRP A 136 -4.29 -0.84 -8.54
CA TRP A 136 -4.58 -1.98 -9.39
C TRP A 136 -5.42 -2.99 -8.62
N LEU A 137 -6.65 -3.19 -9.06
CA LEU A 137 -7.61 -4.07 -8.41
C LEU A 137 -7.22 -5.54 -8.57
N LYS A 138 -7.49 -6.32 -7.53
CA LYS A 138 -7.18 -7.76 -7.47
C LYS A 138 -8.37 -8.58 -7.03
N SER A 139 -8.55 -9.75 -7.65
CA SER A 139 -9.44 -10.82 -7.21
C SER A 139 -8.69 -12.14 -6.98
N THR A 140 -7.37 -12.08 -6.85
CA THR A 140 -6.48 -13.19 -6.49
C THR A 140 -5.61 -12.81 -5.29
N PRO A 141 -5.37 -13.71 -4.33
CA PRO A 141 -4.45 -13.45 -3.22
C PRO A 141 -2.96 -13.54 -3.62
N HIS A 142 -2.65 -14.19 -4.74
CA HIS A 142 -1.27 -14.36 -5.21
C HIS A 142 -0.69 -13.08 -5.80
N LEU A 143 0.64 -12.97 -5.84
CA LEU A 143 1.32 -11.90 -6.55
C LEU A 143 0.98 -11.96 -8.05
N ASP A 144 0.52 -10.86 -8.62
CA ASP A 144 -0.05 -10.84 -9.97
C ASP A 144 0.42 -9.66 -10.83
N VAL A 145 0.92 -8.59 -10.23
CA VAL A 145 1.34 -7.36 -10.93
C VAL A 145 2.41 -7.66 -11.99
N GLU A 146 3.42 -8.45 -11.65
CA GLU A 146 4.46 -8.87 -12.58
C GLU A 146 3.88 -9.55 -13.84
N LYS A 147 2.96 -10.49 -13.64
CA LYS A 147 2.31 -11.22 -14.73
C LYS A 147 1.52 -10.29 -15.64
N ARG A 148 0.85 -9.29 -15.05
CA ARG A 148 0.08 -8.30 -15.83
C ARG A 148 0.99 -7.41 -16.66
N TYR A 149 2.08 -6.89 -16.10
CA TYR A 149 3.07 -6.12 -16.84
C TYR A 149 3.70 -6.94 -17.97
N GLU A 150 4.09 -8.18 -17.71
CA GLU A 150 4.69 -9.06 -18.74
C GLU A 150 3.68 -9.42 -19.83
N SER A 151 2.41 -9.65 -19.51
CA SER A 151 1.34 -9.88 -20.48
C SER A 151 1.16 -8.67 -21.39
N GLU A 152 1.06 -7.48 -20.83
CA GLU A 152 0.98 -6.22 -21.58
C GLU A 152 2.18 -6.04 -22.51
N ARG A 153 3.40 -6.23 -22.00
CA ARG A 153 4.64 -6.08 -22.76
C ARG A 153 4.68 -7.03 -23.95
N ARG A 154 4.34 -8.31 -23.75
CA ARG A 154 4.27 -9.29 -24.84
C ARG A 154 3.20 -8.93 -25.86
N GLY A 155 2.01 -8.57 -25.39
CA GLY A 155 0.90 -8.18 -26.25
C GLY A 155 1.22 -6.98 -27.13
N LEU A 156 1.86 -5.97 -26.59
CA LEU A 156 2.31 -4.79 -27.33
C LEU A 156 3.32 -5.17 -28.43
N ALA A 157 4.29 -6.03 -28.13
CA ALA A 157 5.29 -6.50 -29.10
C ALA A 157 4.65 -7.34 -30.21
N GLU A 158 3.77 -8.27 -29.85
CA GLU A 158 3.05 -9.13 -30.79
C GLU A 158 2.12 -8.31 -31.71
N ALA A 159 1.34 -7.40 -31.12
CA ALA A 159 0.46 -6.52 -31.89
C ALA A 159 1.24 -5.63 -32.87
N ALA A 160 2.40 -5.11 -32.47
CA ALA A 160 3.28 -4.35 -33.38
C ALA A 160 3.78 -5.20 -34.57
N ALA A 161 4.15 -6.47 -34.34
CA ALA A 161 4.55 -7.40 -35.39
C ALA A 161 3.40 -7.71 -36.33
N LEU A 162 2.19 -7.97 -35.81
CA LEU A 162 0.99 -8.22 -36.62
C LEU A 162 0.62 -7.01 -37.49
N ARG A 163 0.70 -5.79 -36.94
CA ARG A 163 0.44 -4.56 -37.71
C ARG A 163 1.41 -4.36 -38.87
N LYS A 164 2.69 -4.71 -38.68
CA LYS A 164 3.67 -4.72 -39.80
C LYS A 164 3.28 -5.70 -40.90
N GLN A 165 2.60 -6.79 -40.57
CA GLN A 165 2.05 -7.77 -41.48
C GLN A 165 0.67 -7.37 -42.05
N ARG A 166 0.15 -6.18 -41.73
CA ARG A 166 -1.19 -5.68 -42.10
C ARG A 166 -2.35 -6.50 -41.52
N ARG A 167 -2.12 -7.19 -40.37
CA ARG A 167 -3.09 -8.01 -39.66
C ARG A 167 -3.66 -7.21 -38.48
N ALA A 168 -4.34 -6.10 -38.78
CA ALA A 168 -4.80 -5.14 -37.74
C ALA A 168 -5.83 -5.73 -36.75
N GLN A 169 -6.81 -6.51 -37.25
CA GLN A 169 -7.84 -7.13 -36.38
C GLN A 169 -7.23 -8.12 -35.39
N GLU A 170 -6.23 -8.89 -35.82
CA GLU A 170 -5.54 -9.83 -34.95
C GLU A 170 -4.69 -9.09 -33.91
N ALA A 171 -4.02 -7.99 -34.31
CA ALA A 171 -3.31 -7.12 -33.39
C ALA A 171 -4.22 -6.54 -32.30
N ASP A 172 -5.41 -6.07 -32.67
CA ASP A 172 -6.40 -5.55 -31.72
C ASP A 172 -6.91 -6.64 -30.78
N SER A 173 -7.13 -7.87 -31.28
CA SER A 173 -7.50 -9.01 -30.46
C SER A 173 -6.43 -9.37 -29.42
N VAL A 174 -5.16 -9.35 -29.82
CA VAL A 174 -4.02 -9.59 -28.91
C VAL A 174 -3.96 -8.52 -27.82
N LEU A 175 -4.10 -7.24 -28.17
CA LEU A 175 -4.11 -6.15 -27.21
C LEU A 175 -5.24 -6.29 -26.19
N LEU A 176 -6.45 -6.64 -26.64
CA LEU A 176 -7.58 -6.87 -25.75
C LEU A 176 -7.38 -8.06 -24.80
N ALA A 177 -6.68 -9.09 -25.23
CA ALA A 177 -6.40 -10.29 -24.45
C ALA A 177 -5.25 -10.13 -23.45
N THR A 178 -4.39 -9.12 -23.64
CA THR A 178 -3.15 -8.97 -22.85
C THR A 178 -3.08 -7.71 -22.01
N THR A 179 -3.95 -6.72 -22.27
CA THR A 179 -3.93 -5.46 -21.51
C THR A 179 -4.37 -5.63 -20.07
N TYR A 180 -3.65 -5.00 -19.13
CA TYR A 180 -4.02 -4.93 -17.73
C TYR A 180 -5.15 -3.92 -17.43
N HIS A 181 -5.58 -3.12 -18.40
CA HIS A 181 -6.76 -2.25 -18.30
C HIS A 181 -8.09 -3.00 -18.48
N ARG A 182 -8.03 -4.30 -18.64
CA ARG A 182 -9.18 -5.19 -18.72
C ARG A 182 -9.01 -6.34 -17.73
N ASP A 183 -10.11 -6.72 -17.06
CA ASP A 183 -10.10 -7.87 -16.16
C ASP A 183 -9.93 -9.17 -16.97
N GLN A 184 -8.76 -9.79 -16.84
CA GLN A 184 -8.41 -11.07 -17.42
C GLN A 184 -8.64 -12.24 -16.42
N GLY A 185 -9.43 -12.01 -15.36
CA GLY A 185 -9.77 -13.00 -14.34
C GLY A 185 -9.11 -12.81 -12.98
N THR A 186 -8.15 -11.87 -12.86
CA THR A 186 -7.43 -11.59 -11.60
C THR A 186 -7.53 -10.15 -11.13
N GLY A 187 -8.20 -9.28 -11.92
CA GLY A 187 -8.39 -7.87 -11.66
C GLY A 187 -7.90 -6.98 -12.80
N LEU A 188 -7.82 -5.68 -12.58
CA LEU A 188 -7.46 -4.71 -13.61
C LEU A 188 -6.99 -3.38 -13.03
N ASP A 189 -6.38 -2.56 -13.91
CA ASP A 189 -6.13 -1.13 -13.72
C ASP A 189 -7.29 -0.33 -14.33
N CYS A 190 -8.16 0.22 -13.49
CA CYS A 190 -9.26 1.09 -13.92
C CYS A 190 -9.50 2.29 -12.99
N TYR A 191 -8.52 2.63 -12.17
CA TYR A 191 -8.54 3.81 -11.31
C TYR A 191 -7.88 5.00 -12.02
N LYS A 192 -8.56 6.13 -12.05
CA LYS A 192 -8.05 7.33 -12.72
C LYS A 192 -7.35 8.24 -11.74
N VAL A 193 -6.05 8.42 -11.89
CA VAL A 193 -5.23 9.32 -11.07
C VAL A 193 -5.15 10.72 -11.66
N GLY A 194 -4.54 10.87 -12.82
CA GLY A 194 -4.33 12.17 -13.44
C GLY A 194 -3.55 13.16 -12.55
N PRO A 195 -3.77 14.48 -12.71
CA PRO A 195 -3.14 15.52 -11.90
C PRO A 195 -3.81 15.64 -10.52
N SER A 196 -3.78 14.59 -9.73
CA SER A 196 -4.45 14.50 -8.43
C SER A 196 -3.60 13.75 -7.40
N LEU A 197 -4.14 13.62 -6.18
CA LEU A 197 -3.53 12.81 -5.12
C LEU A 197 -3.73 11.31 -5.33
N GLY A 198 -4.54 10.87 -6.30
CA GLY A 198 -4.84 9.46 -6.46
C GLY A 198 -5.39 8.84 -5.19
N CYS A 199 -4.78 7.77 -4.69
CA CYS A 199 -5.18 7.12 -3.45
C CYS A 199 -4.11 7.27 -2.37
N GLY A 200 -4.33 8.16 -1.41
CA GLY A 200 -3.52 8.27 -0.20
C GLY A 200 -2.21 9.03 -0.34
N THR A 201 -2.03 9.83 -1.37
CA THR A 201 -0.81 10.61 -1.58
C THR A 201 -0.73 11.80 -0.63
N PRO A 202 0.45 12.06 -0.01
CA PRO A 202 0.67 13.27 0.77
C PRO A 202 0.90 14.48 -0.11
N ALA A 203 0.61 15.67 0.43
CA ALA A 203 0.94 16.94 -0.20
C ALA A 203 1.15 18.04 0.84
N VAL A 204 1.82 19.13 0.43
CA VAL A 204 1.95 20.34 1.22
C VAL A 204 0.79 21.29 0.88
N LEU A 205 0.30 22.02 1.87
CA LEU A 205 -0.67 23.07 1.73
C LEU A 205 -0.01 24.45 1.87
N LEU A 206 -0.33 25.36 0.98
CA LEU A 206 -0.02 26.79 1.08
C LEU A 206 -1.32 27.55 1.33
N GLY A 207 -1.61 27.87 2.59
CA GLY A 207 -2.93 28.34 2.98
C GLY A 207 -4.00 27.29 2.63
N ASP A 208 -4.96 27.65 1.78
CA ASP A 208 -6.01 26.75 1.32
C ASP A 208 -5.67 26.01 0.01
N SER A 209 -4.51 26.28 -0.56
CA SER A 209 -4.11 25.72 -1.86
C SER A 209 -3.30 24.45 -1.70
N LEU A 210 -3.67 23.43 -2.45
CA LEU A 210 -2.93 22.18 -2.53
C LEU A 210 -1.75 22.32 -3.49
N VAL A 211 -0.55 21.99 -3.01
CA VAL A 211 0.62 21.85 -3.87
C VAL A 211 0.64 20.42 -4.38
N LEU A 212 0.24 20.20 -5.63
CA LEU A 212 0.22 18.86 -6.22
C LEU A 212 1.59 18.21 -6.14
N PRO A 213 1.65 16.91 -5.80
CA PRO A 213 2.90 16.17 -5.74
C PRO A 213 3.52 16.01 -7.14
N TRP A 214 4.68 15.37 -7.16
CA TRP A 214 5.45 15.06 -8.36
C TRP A 214 5.72 13.56 -8.44
N CYS A 215 6.43 13.08 -9.46
CA CYS A 215 6.90 11.70 -9.49
C CYS A 215 8.17 11.56 -8.64
N PHE A 216 8.43 10.36 -8.10
CA PHE A 216 9.62 10.13 -7.29
C PHE A 216 10.91 10.27 -8.13
N GLU A 217 12.01 10.60 -7.46
CA GLU A 217 13.36 10.68 -8.04
C GLU A 217 14.11 9.36 -7.87
N ARG A 218 13.99 8.74 -6.68
CA ARG A 218 14.63 7.48 -6.32
C ARG A 218 13.81 6.72 -5.28
N TYR A 219 14.11 5.45 -5.14
CA TYR A 219 13.48 4.58 -4.15
C TYR A 219 14.50 3.65 -3.49
N GLU A 220 14.16 3.14 -2.32
CA GLU A 220 14.90 2.08 -1.62
C GLU A 220 13.90 1.09 -1.03
N VAL A 221 13.98 -0.17 -1.46
CA VAL A 221 13.18 -1.25 -0.87
C VAL A 221 13.81 -1.64 0.47
N LYS A 222 13.06 -1.50 1.55
CA LYS A 222 13.51 -1.85 2.91
C LYS A 222 13.16 -3.30 3.28
N GLU A 223 12.01 -3.79 2.82
CA GLU A 223 11.51 -5.13 3.04
C GLU A 223 10.73 -5.61 1.81
N ASN A 224 10.85 -6.90 1.47
CA ASN A 224 10.17 -7.45 0.31
C ASN A 224 9.63 -8.88 0.60
N GLY A 225 8.65 -8.95 1.48
CA GLY A 225 7.97 -10.20 1.82
C GLY A 225 8.76 -11.12 2.77
N PRO A 226 8.19 -12.28 3.15
CA PRO A 226 6.89 -12.82 2.71
C PRO A 226 5.64 -12.18 3.34
N LEU A 227 5.77 -11.45 4.47
CA LEU A 227 4.64 -10.94 5.25
C LEU A 227 4.47 -9.42 5.16
N ARG A 228 5.54 -8.67 4.98
CA ARG A 228 5.50 -7.22 4.83
C ARG A 228 6.43 -6.77 3.72
N PHE A 229 5.94 -5.85 2.92
CA PHE A 229 6.69 -5.05 1.97
C PHE A 229 6.85 -3.64 2.51
N SER A 230 8.03 -3.02 2.33
CA SER A 230 8.21 -1.60 2.58
C SER A 230 9.22 -0.96 1.64
N VAL A 231 8.95 0.28 1.26
CA VAL A 231 9.75 1.08 0.34
C VAL A 231 9.79 2.53 0.79
N GLU A 232 10.97 3.12 0.68
CA GLU A 232 11.15 4.56 0.84
C GLU A 232 11.31 5.21 -0.53
N PHE A 233 10.47 6.21 -0.81
CA PHE A 233 10.59 7.08 -1.98
C PHE A 233 11.16 8.43 -1.58
N THR A 234 12.08 8.94 -2.40
CA THR A 234 12.59 10.31 -2.30
C THR A 234 12.15 11.10 -3.51
N TYR A 235 11.62 12.28 -3.30
CA TYR A 235 11.09 13.17 -4.33
C TYR A 235 12.09 14.29 -4.65
N PRO A 236 12.03 14.90 -5.86
CA PRO A 236 12.85 16.04 -6.18
C PRO A 236 12.60 17.21 -5.21
N ALA A 237 13.66 17.94 -4.87
CA ALA A 237 13.50 19.15 -4.06
C ALA A 237 12.65 20.18 -4.83
N LYS A 238 11.69 20.78 -4.12
CA LYS A 238 10.79 21.82 -4.64
C LYS A 238 10.83 23.06 -3.78
N HIS A 239 10.80 24.23 -4.43
CA HIS A 239 10.57 25.49 -3.75
C HIS A 239 9.08 25.66 -3.48
N ILE A 240 8.68 25.65 -2.20
CA ILE A 240 7.29 25.73 -1.76
C ILE A 240 7.19 26.84 -0.72
N GLY A 241 6.50 27.92 -1.05
CA GLY A 241 6.44 29.11 -0.19
C GLY A 241 7.82 29.73 0.02
N LYS A 242 8.31 29.71 1.26
CA LYS A 242 9.65 30.23 1.65
C LYS A 242 10.68 29.11 1.89
N GLU A 243 10.31 27.87 1.66
CA GLU A 243 11.14 26.71 1.93
C GLU A 243 11.52 26.01 0.62
N THR A 244 12.67 25.32 0.62
CA THR A 244 13.01 24.35 -0.42
C THR A 244 12.97 22.98 0.22
N LEU A 245 11.94 22.20 -0.10
CA LEU A 245 11.60 20.96 0.55
C LEU A 245 11.90 19.75 -0.34
N ARG A 246 12.49 18.73 0.27
CA ARG A 246 12.58 17.39 -0.32
C ARG A 246 11.71 16.45 0.48
N GLU A 247 10.71 15.89 -0.17
CA GLU A 247 9.78 14.95 0.46
C GLU A 247 10.33 13.53 0.45
N HIS A 248 10.15 12.83 1.57
CA HIS A 248 10.40 11.41 1.73
C HIS A 248 9.12 10.71 2.16
N ARG A 249 8.86 9.54 1.60
CA ARG A 249 7.71 8.70 1.95
C ARG A 249 8.20 7.30 2.25
N LEU A 250 7.92 6.80 3.45
CA LEU A 250 8.05 5.38 3.77
C LEU A 250 6.66 4.76 3.72
N ILE A 251 6.49 3.80 2.85
CA ILE A 251 5.23 3.06 2.67
C ILE A 251 5.47 1.61 3.07
N SER A 252 4.57 1.05 3.89
CA SER A 252 4.59 -0.37 4.22
C SER A 252 3.21 -0.99 4.08
N LEU A 253 3.18 -2.25 3.64
CA LEU A 253 1.96 -3.02 3.42
C LEU A 253 2.18 -4.45 3.89
N SER A 254 1.33 -4.96 4.77
CA SER A 254 1.40 -6.33 5.27
C SER A 254 0.39 -7.24 4.56
N LYS A 255 0.66 -8.54 4.58
CA LYS A 255 -0.29 -9.55 4.17
C LYS A 255 -1.58 -9.44 4.99
N GLY A 256 -2.73 -9.50 4.32
CA GLY A 256 -4.05 -9.40 4.93
C GLY A 256 -4.58 -8.00 5.16
N ASP A 257 -3.73 -6.98 5.10
CA ASP A 257 -4.12 -5.59 5.35
C ASP A 257 -4.78 -4.95 4.13
N TYR A 258 -5.85 -4.19 4.36
CA TYR A 258 -6.43 -3.31 3.35
C TYR A 258 -5.69 -1.97 3.26
N PHE A 259 -4.89 -1.61 4.26
CA PHE A 259 -4.29 -0.29 4.40
C PHE A 259 -2.78 -0.36 4.41
N ASN A 260 -2.18 0.49 3.57
CA ASN A 260 -0.76 0.82 3.65
C ASN A 260 -0.54 1.83 4.76
N ARG A 261 0.56 1.70 5.50
CA ARG A 261 1.03 2.76 6.39
C ARG A 261 1.92 3.70 5.61
N MET A 262 1.60 5.00 5.64
CA MET A 262 2.38 6.09 5.06
C MET A 262 3.03 6.88 6.17
N THR A 263 4.34 7.08 6.08
CA THR A 263 5.07 8.05 6.90
C THR A 263 5.78 9.02 5.98
N VAL A 264 5.46 10.30 6.08
CA VAL A 264 6.05 11.36 5.25
C VAL A 264 6.80 12.36 6.13
N TRP A 265 7.99 12.78 5.67
CA TRP A 265 8.78 13.83 6.28
C TRP A 265 9.46 14.66 5.22
N TYR A 266 9.94 15.84 5.61
CA TYR A 266 10.49 16.82 4.70
C TYR A 266 11.90 17.24 5.13
N GLU A 267 12.86 17.08 4.24
CA GLU A 267 14.21 17.59 4.36
C GLU A 267 14.28 19.01 3.82
N GLY A 268 15.13 19.87 4.43
CA GLY A 268 15.35 21.24 3.99
C GLY A 268 14.52 22.30 4.70
N MET A 269 13.64 21.92 5.63
CA MET A 269 12.93 22.88 6.48
C MET A 269 13.86 23.62 7.41
N LYS A 270 13.63 24.92 7.58
CA LYS A 270 14.31 25.70 8.62
C LYS A 270 13.85 25.23 10.01
N LYS A 271 14.78 25.22 10.99
CA LYS A 271 14.54 24.66 12.34
C LYS A 271 13.30 25.19 13.07
N LYS A 272 12.90 26.43 12.81
CA LYS A 272 11.74 27.09 13.45
C LYS A 272 10.51 27.14 12.51
N SER A 273 10.61 26.59 11.31
CA SER A 273 9.52 26.60 10.35
C SER A 273 8.50 25.51 10.67
N GLN A 274 7.28 25.75 10.27
CA GLN A 274 6.17 24.81 10.27
C GLN A 274 5.51 24.83 8.90
N ILE A 275 5.06 23.67 8.45
CA ILE A 275 4.29 23.53 7.21
C ILE A 275 2.98 22.79 7.51
N ASP A 276 1.96 23.09 6.73
CA ASP A 276 0.73 22.32 6.74
C ASP A 276 0.82 21.25 5.65
N VAL A 277 0.48 20.03 6.02
CA VAL A 277 0.54 18.87 5.11
C VAL A 277 -0.79 18.13 5.13
N CYS A 278 -1.02 17.30 4.16
CA CYS A 278 -2.22 16.47 4.12
C CYS A 278 -1.91 15.09 3.53
N GLY A 279 -2.80 14.15 3.78
CA GLY A 279 -2.96 12.92 3.02
C GLY A 279 -4.36 12.89 2.43
N GLY A 280 -4.51 12.45 1.19
CA GLY A 280 -5.81 12.56 0.56
C GLY A 280 -6.02 11.65 -0.65
N LEU A 281 -7.18 11.78 -1.25
CA LEU A 281 -7.58 11.02 -2.43
C LEU A 281 -8.35 11.89 -3.43
N VAL A 282 -8.32 11.48 -4.69
CA VAL A 282 -9.07 12.14 -5.76
C VAL A 282 -10.56 11.86 -5.64
N VAL A 283 -11.37 12.88 -5.96
CA VAL A 283 -12.83 12.77 -6.08
C VAL A 283 -13.23 13.07 -7.51
N HIS A 284 -13.99 12.17 -8.13
CA HIS A 284 -14.43 12.26 -9.51
C HIS A 284 -15.84 12.83 -9.62
N THR A 285 -16.13 13.53 -10.73
CA THR A 285 -17.40 14.25 -10.95
C THR A 285 -18.64 13.38 -10.93
N LYS A 286 -18.52 12.10 -11.31
CA LYS A 286 -19.66 11.18 -11.44
C LYS A 286 -20.22 10.64 -10.13
N ARG A 287 -19.45 10.70 -9.04
CA ARG A 287 -19.78 10.04 -7.76
C ARG A 287 -19.49 10.90 -6.52
N THR A 288 -19.73 12.20 -6.60
CA THR A 288 -19.44 13.10 -5.46
C THR A 288 -20.28 12.80 -4.21
N ALA A 289 -21.45 12.21 -4.37
CA ALA A 289 -22.36 11.91 -3.26
C ALA A 289 -21.84 10.77 -2.35
N ASP A 290 -20.92 9.96 -2.83
CA ASP A 290 -20.38 8.81 -2.10
C ASP A 290 -19.11 9.15 -1.30
N LEU A 291 -18.81 10.42 -1.14
CA LEU A 291 -17.71 10.92 -0.31
C LEU A 291 -18.15 11.06 1.16
N THR A 292 -17.40 10.45 2.07
CA THR A 292 -17.54 10.62 3.51
C THR A 292 -16.31 11.33 4.05
N LEU A 293 -16.53 12.45 4.73
CA LEU A 293 -15.52 13.21 5.48
C LEU A 293 -15.83 13.06 6.97
N ALA A 294 -15.04 12.25 7.67
CA ALA A 294 -15.13 12.05 9.12
C ALA A 294 -13.94 12.71 9.83
N ASP A 295 -13.96 12.76 11.16
CA ASP A 295 -12.89 13.41 11.94
C ASP A 295 -11.56 12.65 11.89
N ASP A 296 -11.59 11.35 11.61
CA ASP A 296 -10.44 10.45 11.64
C ASP A 296 -10.27 9.61 10.37
N PHE A 297 -11.12 9.79 9.36
CA PHE A 297 -10.98 9.16 8.05
C PHE A 297 -11.70 9.89 6.93
N ILE A 298 -11.28 9.58 5.72
CA ILE A 298 -11.96 9.92 4.47
C ILE A 298 -12.26 8.61 3.77
N ALA A 299 -13.48 8.40 3.33
CA ALA A 299 -13.88 7.25 2.53
C ALA A 299 -14.60 7.70 1.27
N TYR A 300 -14.37 6.99 0.17
CA TYR A 300 -14.97 7.31 -1.11
C TYR A 300 -15.26 6.06 -1.92
N THR A 301 -16.44 6.03 -2.54
CA THR A 301 -16.77 5.03 -3.56
C THR A 301 -16.50 5.65 -4.92
N ASP A 302 -15.43 5.19 -5.55
CA ASP A 302 -14.96 5.74 -6.82
C ASP A 302 -15.64 5.05 -8.00
N PRO A 303 -16.11 5.80 -9.01
CA PRO A 303 -16.53 5.23 -10.28
C PRO A 303 -15.29 4.78 -11.06
N THR A 304 -15.29 3.60 -11.60
CA THR A 304 -14.19 3.14 -12.45
C THR A 304 -14.03 4.04 -13.69
N ASP A 305 -12.83 4.13 -14.22
CA ASP A 305 -12.53 4.96 -15.41
C ASP A 305 -13.39 4.56 -16.63
N ASN A 306 -13.69 3.29 -16.78
CA ASN A 306 -14.54 2.78 -17.85
C ASN A 306 -15.82 2.13 -17.31
N ALA A 307 -16.78 2.95 -16.89
CA ALA A 307 -18.06 2.50 -16.35
C ALA A 307 -18.88 1.66 -17.35
N THR A 308 -18.70 1.85 -18.66
CA THR A 308 -19.44 1.08 -19.70
C THR A 308 -19.02 -0.40 -19.75
N ARG A 309 -17.85 -0.74 -19.22
CA ARG A 309 -17.38 -2.13 -19.10
C ARG A 309 -17.83 -2.84 -17.84
N HIS A 310 -18.62 -2.17 -17.01
CA HIS A 310 -19.11 -2.71 -15.73
C HIS A 310 -17.99 -3.25 -14.84
N ASN A 311 -17.00 -2.40 -14.58
CA ASN A 311 -15.83 -2.75 -13.76
C ASN A 311 -16.11 -2.78 -12.26
N PHE A 312 -17.36 -2.48 -11.85
CA PHE A 312 -17.80 -2.33 -10.46
C PHE A 312 -17.11 -1.17 -9.72
N GLU A 313 -17.55 -0.89 -8.51
CA GLU A 313 -17.05 0.19 -7.68
C GLU A 313 -15.71 -0.16 -7.05
N ILE A 314 -14.88 0.87 -6.91
CA ILE A 314 -13.65 0.88 -6.13
C ILE A 314 -13.92 1.62 -4.82
N TYR A 315 -13.57 1.01 -3.71
CA TYR A 315 -13.69 1.60 -2.40
C TYR A 315 -12.30 2.05 -1.94
N VAL A 316 -12.16 3.33 -1.64
CA VAL A 316 -10.89 3.94 -1.23
C VAL A 316 -11.03 4.66 0.10
N ALA A 317 -9.96 4.72 0.87
CA ALA A 317 -9.95 5.48 2.11
C ALA A 317 -8.54 5.98 2.47
N VAL A 318 -8.54 7.07 3.25
CA VAL A 318 -7.39 7.55 4.01
C VAL A 318 -7.81 7.64 5.47
N VAL A 319 -7.00 7.12 6.37
CA VAL A 319 -7.35 6.93 7.79
C VAL A 319 -6.27 7.54 8.67
N PHE A 320 -6.70 8.26 9.70
CA PHE A 320 -5.86 9.05 10.61
C PHE A 320 -6.08 8.62 12.06
N PRO A 321 -5.63 7.43 12.50
CA PRO A 321 -5.90 6.93 13.85
C PRO A 321 -5.34 7.81 14.96
N ASP A 322 -4.24 8.51 14.71
CA ASP A 322 -3.61 9.45 15.64
C ASP A 322 -4.29 10.83 15.66
N GLY A 323 -5.41 10.96 14.94
CA GLY A 323 -6.14 12.20 14.78
C GLY A 323 -5.61 13.12 13.69
N ILE A 324 -6.46 14.03 13.25
CA ILE A 324 -6.19 15.01 12.20
C ILE A 324 -6.88 16.34 12.54
N ASN A 325 -6.37 17.46 12.04
CA ASN A 325 -6.95 18.77 12.36
C ASN A 325 -8.31 18.99 11.69
N GLU A 326 -8.44 18.59 10.44
CA GLU A 326 -9.70 18.65 9.69
C GLU A 326 -9.68 17.72 8.49
N THR A 327 -10.85 17.34 8.03
CA THR A 327 -11.06 16.70 6.72
C THR A 327 -11.89 17.61 5.85
N ARG A 328 -11.52 17.77 4.58
CA ARG A 328 -12.25 18.63 3.65
C ARG A 328 -12.01 18.26 2.19
N LEU A 329 -12.89 18.71 1.31
CA LEU A 329 -12.72 18.65 -0.13
C LEU A 329 -12.08 19.96 -0.63
N ILE A 330 -10.90 19.86 -1.23
CA ILE A 330 -10.27 20.98 -1.96
C ILE A 330 -10.63 20.82 -3.43
N ARG A 331 -11.42 21.74 -3.95
CA ARG A 331 -11.87 21.70 -5.35
C ARG A 331 -10.74 22.06 -6.31
N ASP A 332 -10.78 21.45 -7.50
CA ASP A 332 -9.83 21.69 -8.58
C ASP A 332 -10.57 22.03 -9.88
N PRO A 333 -10.98 23.30 -10.06
CA PRO A 333 -11.72 23.73 -11.25
C PRO A 333 -10.89 23.61 -12.54
N HIS A 334 -9.55 23.57 -12.46
CA HIS A 334 -8.69 23.47 -13.62
C HIS A 334 -8.77 22.09 -14.29
N HIS A 335 -9.11 21.05 -13.54
CA HIS A 335 -9.14 19.66 -14.02
C HIS A 335 -10.55 19.06 -14.07
N GLU A 336 -11.59 19.85 -13.86
CA GLU A 336 -12.99 19.38 -13.88
C GLU A 336 -13.37 18.76 -15.23
N ARG A 337 -12.86 19.32 -16.34
CA ARG A 337 -13.07 18.74 -17.68
C ARG A 337 -12.43 17.35 -17.86
N GLN A 338 -11.45 17.01 -17.04
CA GLN A 338 -10.84 15.69 -17.00
C GLN A 338 -11.58 14.73 -16.05
N GLY A 339 -12.71 15.16 -15.48
CA GLY A 339 -13.53 14.38 -14.57
C GLY A 339 -13.09 14.44 -13.11
N ILE A 340 -12.22 15.39 -12.74
CA ILE A 340 -11.72 15.58 -11.37
C ILE A 340 -12.46 16.75 -10.73
N VAL A 341 -13.19 16.50 -9.63
CA VAL A 341 -13.80 17.57 -8.80
C VAL A 341 -12.75 18.25 -7.94
N GLY A 342 -11.83 17.47 -7.41
CA GLY A 342 -10.80 17.90 -6.48
C GLY A 342 -10.22 16.74 -5.70
N ASN A 343 -9.61 17.07 -4.56
CA ASN A 343 -9.02 16.10 -3.65
C ASN A 343 -9.64 16.23 -2.26
N ALA A 344 -10.11 15.12 -1.72
CA ALA A 344 -10.53 15.03 -0.31
C ALA A 344 -9.29 14.79 0.54
N VAL A 345 -9.05 15.63 1.53
CA VAL A 345 -7.80 15.65 2.30
C VAL A 345 -8.06 15.68 3.80
N GLY A 346 -7.22 14.96 4.56
CA GLY A 346 -7.04 15.17 5.98
C GLY A 346 -5.82 16.04 6.22
N VAL A 347 -6.01 17.16 6.90
CA VAL A 347 -5.00 18.21 7.08
C VAL A 347 -4.33 18.09 8.43
N LYS A 348 -3.00 17.98 8.42
CA LYS A 348 -2.12 18.08 9.58
C LYS A 348 -1.43 19.44 9.56
N ARG A 349 -1.79 20.29 10.52
CA ARG A 349 -1.20 21.65 10.61
C ARG A 349 0.05 21.65 11.45
N GLY A 350 0.96 22.54 11.09
CA GLY A 350 2.13 22.86 11.89
C GLY A 350 3.15 21.75 12.03
N LEU A 351 3.37 20.95 10.97
CA LEU A 351 4.43 19.96 10.96
C LEU A 351 5.80 20.65 11.06
N THR A 352 6.60 20.27 12.06
CA THR A 352 7.94 20.82 12.30
C THR A 352 9.02 20.08 11.52
N ALA A 353 10.22 20.66 11.43
CA ALA A 353 11.34 20.11 10.66
C ALA A 353 11.77 18.69 11.08
N ASP A 354 11.64 18.36 12.36
CA ASP A 354 12.08 17.08 12.92
C ASP A 354 10.91 16.07 13.08
N ALA A 355 9.71 16.43 12.60
CA ALA A 355 8.52 15.61 12.73
C ALA A 355 8.20 14.87 11.43
N ALA A 356 7.51 13.76 11.57
CA ALA A 356 6.92 13.01 10.47
C ALA A 356 5.39 12.98 10.63
N PHE A 357 4.69 12.90 9.51
CA PHE A 357 3.26 12.71 9.45
C PHE A 357 2.95 11.28 9.05
N THR A 358 2.22 10.56 9.90
CA THR A 358 1.84 9.16 9.66
C THR A 358 0.33 9.03 9.53
N TYR A 359 -0.09 8.30 8.53
CA TYR A 359 -1.48 7.94 8.28
C TYR A 359 -1.56 6.64 7.46
N TRP A 360 -2.77 6.15 7.22
CA TRP A 360 -2.98 4.94 6.43
C TRP A 360 -3.86 5.22 5.23
N PHE A 361 -3.65 4.49 4.15
CA PHE A 361 -4.47 4.57 2.96
C PHE A 361 -4.67 3.19 2.34
N GLY A 362 -5.78 2.99 1.68
CA GLY A 362 -6.02 1.70 1.05
C GLY A 362 -7.25 1.68 0.18
N ALA A 363 -7.40 0.54 -0.48
CA ALA A 363 -8.47 0.30 -1.42
C ALA A 363 -9.01 -1.12 -1.32
N SER A 364 -10.24 -1.28 -1.77
CA SER A 364 -10.87 -2.56 -1.98
C SER A 364 -11.76 -2.51 -3.23
N TRP A 365 -12.18 -3.67 -3.67
CA TRP A 365 -13.00 -3.82 -4.87
C TRP A 365 -14.24 -4.68 -4.60
N HIS A 366 -15.32 -4.41 -5.29
CA HIS A 366 -16.54 -5.20 -5.18
C HIS A 366 -16.30 -6.70 -5.39
N LYS A 367 -15.49 -7.08 -6.39
CA LYS A 367 -15.14 -8.49 -6.65
C LYS A 367 -14.14 -9.10 -5.67
N SER A 368 -13.54 -8.33 -4.77
CA SER A 368 -12.51 -8.81 -3.85
C SER A 368 -12.92 -8.78 -2.37
N GLY A 369 -14.22 -8.91 -2.09
CA GLY A 369 -14.74 -9.12 -0.74
C GLY A 369 -15.33 -7.90 -0.05
N THR A 370 -15.46 -6.76 -0.74
CA THR A 370 -16.19 -5.59 -0.22
C THR A 370 -17.48 -5.42 -1.00
N ALA A 371 -18.60 -5.80 -0.40
CA ALA A 371 -19.89 -5.88 -1.08
C ALA A 371 -20.45 -4.50 -1.49
N ASP A 372 -20.24 -3.48 -0.62
CA ASP A 372 -20.78 -2.14 -0.78
C ASP A 372 -20.04 -1.13 0.09
N GLN A 373 -20.44 0.13 0.01
CA GLN A 373 -19.89 1.22 0.82
C GLN A 373 -20.06 1.00 2.33
N ALA A 374 -21.17 0.44 2.76
CA ALA A 374 -21.43 0.18 4.18
C ALA A 374 -20.43 -0.86 4.73
N ALA A 375 -20.14 -1.90 3.96
CA ALA A 375 -19.12 -2.90 4.30
C ALA A 375 -17.72 -2.26 4.38
N TRP A 376 -17.39 -1.36 3.45
CA TRP A 376 -16.12 -0.61 3.49
C TRP A 376 -15.99 0.29 4.70
N LEU A 377 -17.03 1.07 5.02
CA LEU A 377 -17.06 1.90 6.23
C LEU A 377 -16.90 1.07 7.52
N SER A 378 -17.50 -0.12 7.56
CA SER A 378 -17.34 -1.04 8.70
C SER A 378 -15.90 -1.54 8.83
N GLN A 379 -15.22 -1.83 7.73
CA GLN A 379 -13.80 -2.19 7.72
C GLN A 379 -12.91 -1.05 8.22
N ILE A 380 -13.16 0.18 7.76
CA ILE A 380 -12.42 1.37 8.21
C ILE A 380 -12.58 1.56 9.72
N LYS A 381 -13.80 1.55 10.23
CA LYS A 381 -14.08 1.70 11.68
C LYS A 381 -13.41 0.62 12.52
N ARG A 382 -13.43 -0.62 12.04
CA ARG A 382 -12.72 -1.73 12.69
C ARG A 382 -11.21 -1.51 12.70
N PHE A 383 -10.65 -1.02 11.61
CA PHE A 383 -9.23 -0.70 11.53
C PHE A 383 -8.85 0.39 12.54
N VAL A 384 -9.58 1.51 12.58
CA VAL A 384 -9.35 2.61 13.53
C VAL A 384 -9.41 2.13 14.96
N SER A 385 -10.41 1.30 15.31
CA SER A 385 -10.58 0.81 16.68
C SER A 385 -9.51 -0.20 17.14
N ASN A 386 -8.70 -0.70 16.21
CA ASN A 386 -7.63 -1.66 16.51
C ASN A 386 -6.22 -1.01 16.53
N GLN A 387 -6.11 0.28 16.25
CA GLN A 387 -4.84 1.03 16.36
C GLN A 387 -4.66 1.58 17.76
#